data_89450e7c881d42c6c39efe96dd817c22
#
_entry.id   89450e7c881d42c6c39efe96dd817c22
#
_cell.length_a   1.000
_cell.length_b   1.000
_cell.length_c   1.000
_cell.angle_alpha   90.00
_cell.angle_beta   90.00
_cell.angle_gamma   90.00
#
_symmetry.space_group_name_H-M   'P 1'
#
loop_
_entity.id
_entity.type
_entity.pdbx_description
1 polymer ?
#
loop_
_entity_poly.entity_id
_entity_poly.type
_entity_poly.pdbx_seq_one_letter_code
_entity_poly.pdbx_strand_id
1 'polypeptide(L)'
;VDLQGQLEKIDVTRLRGRRAVNRWERTLVGDVFERLTWSYPDKIAITGRLGAHGEERFASVTYREADEITGQVAHALAAAGLEPGARVLLFSENSVEAYLAKIGVAKAGMVVVPVNPALAPDVLEHLIRQVEPGLAIVDAELWPRAEAAFAATGLRVGATITIGGDPVAGSVAFGAFLDGMPTTEPDVEIHADDIWQILYTSGTTAMPKGAMISHGSSHLAALNFTVSLTRGLAVEADLRVATHLPMIYHVGDQVFTLSAFLAGGSLVLGRRPVPDQVAATVAAERPTALWAGSPQFVTAVVGEARRSGADLSSLTVLVYGWGALEPAVYAALQAEAPGLVVLGIFGQTEAIACHRFWPAKWHEIYERTAPAVNYVGVPSPLLASDVVDETGASVRRSPGVPGEAVYRSPTVTAGYYLDEQATREAFRGGWFHSGDSTSVDEDGLRIMVDRFKDIVKSGGENVSSLRVESVLHGHPAVEKAAVIGLPHEHWGEAVTAVVVLREGAEAAEEEILAHCRAKLGGYETPKAVVFADALPETVGGKILKYKLRRQHHALFAQA
;
A
#
# COMPACT_ATOMS: atom_id res chain seq x y z
N VAL A 1 -36.59 -20.41 -27.28
CA VAL A 1 -35.91 -19.13 -27.48
C VAL A 1 -35.04 -19.31 -28.72
N ASP A 2 -35.36 -18.60 -29.80
CA ASP A 2 -34.62 -18.65 -31.06
C ASP A 2 -33.28 -17.93 -30.89
N LEU A 3 -32.30 -18.68 -30.39
CA LEU A 3 -30.94 -18.19 -30.18
C LEU A 3 -30.24 -17.81 -31.52
N GLN A 4 -30.61 -18.49 -32.62
CA GLN A 4 -30.03 -18.24 -33.92
C GLN A 4 -30.51 -16.91 -34.51
N GLY A 5 -31.79 -16.58 -34.37
CA GLY A 5 -32.34 -15.29 -34.80
C GLY A 5 -31.87 -14.09 -33.95
N GLN A 6 -31.40 -14.33 -32.72
CA GLN A 6 -30.79 -13.29 -31.88
C GLN A 6 -29.31 -13.06 -32.23
N LEU A 7 -28.56 -14.12 -32.56
CA LEU A 7 -27.14 -14.01 -32.94
C LEU A 7 -26.94 -13.24 -34.26
N GLU A 8 -27.84 -13.38 -35.22
CA GLU A 8 -27.77 -12.63 -36.49
C GLU A 8 -27.96 -11.12 -36.35
N LYS A 9 -28.49 -10.66 -35.20
CA LYS A 9 -28.71 -9.23 -34.90
C LYS A 9 -27.61 -8.62 -34.02
N ILE A 10 -26.57 -9.40 -33.66
CA ILE A 10 -25.49 -8.89 -32.83
C ILE A 10 -24.48 -8.15 -33.71
N ASP A 11 -24.57 -6.82 -33.67
CA ASP A 11 -23.47 -5.97 -34.14
C ASP A 11 -22.35 -5.96 -33.11
N VAL A 12 -21.30 -6.75 -33.37
CA VAL A 12 -20.14 -6.85 -32.50
C VAL A 12 -19.42 -5.53 -32.29
N THR A 13 -19.61 -4.54 -33.17
CA THR A 13 -19.05 -3.20 -33.02
C THR A 13 -19.80 -2.36 -31.98
N ARG A 14 -21.02 -2.77 -31.63
CA ARG A 14 -21.90 -2.12 -30.66
C ARG A 14 -22.08 -2.92 -29.38
N LEU A 15 -21.13 -3.77 -29.02
CA LEU A 15 -21.15 -4.49 -27.75
C LEU A 15 -21.03 -3.56 -26.53
N ARG A 16 -20.63 -2.31 -26.73
CA ARG A 16 -20.69 -1.26 -25.71
C ARG A 16 -22.16 -1.03 -25.31
N GLY A 17 -22.47 -1.08 -24.03
CA GLY A 17 -23.82 -0.89 -23.48
C GLY A 17 -24.61 -2.19 -23.24
N ARG A 18 -24.10 -3.37 -23.60
CA ARG A 18 -24.72 -4.65 -23.22
C ARG A 18 -24.52 -5.03 -21.76
N ARG A 19 -23.57 -4.40 -21.10
CA ARG A 19 -23.23 -4.63 -19.69
C ARG A 19 -24.45 -4.44 -18.80
N ALA A 20 -25.20 -3.36 -19.01
CA ALA A 20 -26.41 -3.07 -18.27
C ALA A 20 -27.52 -4.13 -18.43
N VAL A 21 -27.60 -4.79 -19.61
CA VAL A 21 -28.65 -5.76 -19.90
C VAL A 21 -28.34 -7.16 -19.40
N ASN A 22 -27.08 -7.58 -19.47
CA ASN A 22 -26.68 -8.97 -19.24
C ASN A 22 -25.87 -9.19 -17.96
N ARG A 23 -25.29 -8.16 -17.36
CA ARG A 23 -24.43 -8.24 -16.14
C ARG A 23 -23.41 -9.38 -16.16
N TRP A 24 -22.95 -9.79 -17.34
CA TRP A 24 -22.01 -10.91 -17.47
C TRP A 24 -20.58 -10.51 -17.22
N GLU A 25 -20.29 -9.23 -17.34
CA GLU A 25 -18.97 -8.69 -16.99
C GLU A 25 -18.89 -8.48 -15.48
N ARG A 26 -18.52 -9.52 -14.79
CA ARG A 26 -18.34 -9.53 -13.35
C ARG A 26 -16.89 -9.24 -12.97
N THR A 27 -16.32 -8.16 -13.51
CA THR A 27 -14.95 -7.70 -13.25
C THR A 27 -14.88 -6.53 -12.29
N LEU A 28 -16.00 -6.15 -11.69
CA LEU A 28 -16.06 -5.08 -10.71
C LEU A 28 -15.56 -5.57 -9.35
N VAL A 29 -14.99 -4.66 -8.58
CA VAL A 29 -14.53 -4.97 -7.22
C VAL A 29 -15.70 -5.42 -6.35
N GLY A 30 -16.87 -4.80 -6.50
CA GLY A 30 -18.08 -5.15 -5.77
C GLY A 30 -18.62 -6.56 -6.05
N ASP A 31 -18.38 -7.12 -7.24
CA ASP A 31 -18.91 -8.43 -7.65
C ASP A 31 -18.10 -9.62 -7.09
N VAL A 32 -17.00 -9.38 -6.39
CA VAL A 32 -16.11 -10.46 -5.96
C VAL A 32 -16.79 -11.37 -4.95
N PHE A 33 -17.48 -10.81 -3.96
CA PHE A 33 -18.22 -11.60 -2.97
C PHE A 33 -19.43 -12.28 -3.56
N GLU A 34 -20.19 -11.62 -4.43
CA GLU A 34 -21.34 -12.22 -5.12
C GLU A 34 -20.94 -13.51 -5.84
N ARG A 35 -19.87 -13.48 -6.65
CA ARG A 35 -19.38 -14.68 -7.36
C ARG A 35 -19.00 -15.83 -6.42
N LEU A 36 -18.33 -15.50 -5.33
CA LEU A 36 -17.84 -16.50 -4.38
C LEU A 36 -18.96 -17.07 -3.53
N THR A 37 -20.01 -16.29 -3.28
CA THR A 37 -21.21 -16.75 -2.60
C THR A 37 -21.91 -17.89 -3.35
N TRP A 38 -21.90 -17.87 -4.68
CA TRP A 38 -22.43 -18.98 -5.48
C TRP A 38 -21.64 -20.28 -5.35
N SER A 39 -20.33 -20.21 -5.08
CA SER A 39 -19.46 -21.37 -4.99
C SER A 39 -19.19 -21.81 -3.55
N TYR A 40 -19.05 -20.85 -2.63
CA TYR A 40 -18.58 -21.09 -1.25
C TYR A 40 -19.37 -20.27 -0.21
N PRO A 41 -20.72 -20.34 -0.19
CA PRO A 41 -21.56 -19.43 0.61
C PRO A 41 -21.20 -19.44 2.12
N ASP A 42 -20.92 -20.60 2.66
CA ASP A 42 -20.73 -20.80 4.10
C ASP A 42 -19.24 -20.82 4.52
N LYS A 43 -18.32 -20.59 3.55
CA LYS A 43 -16.89 -20.46 3.85
C LYS A 43 -16.62 -19.09 4.47
N ILE A 44 -15.77 -19.07 5.52
CA ILE A 44 -15.32 -17.81 6.10
C ILE A 44 -14.52 -17.02 5.05
N ALA A 45 -14.98 -15.80 4.77
CA ALA A 45 -14.33 -14.85 3.91
C ALA A 45 -13.33 -13.99 4.68
N ILE A 46 -13.76 -13.40 5.80
CA ILE A 46 -12.94 -12.47 6.60
C ILE A 46 -13.06 -12.83 8.08
N THR A 47 -11.93 -12.81 8.78
CA THR A 47 -11.85 -12.86 10.24
C THR A 47 -11.13 -11.64 10.76
N GLY A 48 -11.78 -10.84 11.62
CA GLY A 48 -11.19 -9.72 12.34
C GLY A 48 -10.55 -10.18 13.65
N ARG A 49 -9.28 -9.84 13.85
CA ARG A 49 -8.52 -10.19 15.06
C ARG A 49 -8.10 -8.95 15.83
N LEU A 50 -7.95 -9.09 17.14
CA LEU A 50 -7.34 -8.09 18.02
C LEU A 50 -7.95 -6.69 17.83
N GLY A 51 -9.28 -6.62 17.89
CA GLY A 51 -10.02 -5.36 17.75
C GLY A 51 -10.26 -4.91 16.31
N ALA A 52 -9.99 -5.75 15.31
CA ALA A 52 -10.33 -5.45 13.91
C ALA A 52 -11.82 -5.72 13.59
N HIS A 53 -12.70 -5.47 14.55
CA HIS A 53 -14.16 -5.37 14.41
C HIS A 53 -14.70 -4.48 15.52
N GLY A 54 -15.76 -3.77 15.23
CA GLY A 54 -16.43 -2.90 16.20
C GLY A 54 -17.60 -3.59 16.91
N GLU A 55 -18.34 -4.43 16.18
CA GLU A 55 -19.45 -5.23 16.71
C GLU A 55 -19.11 -6.72 16.57
N GLU A 56 -19.50 -7.54 17.56
CA GLU A 56 -19.20 -8.99 17.59
C GLU A 56 -19.71 -9.75 16.36
N ARG A 57 -20.86 -9.32 15.80
CA ARG A 57 -21.42 -9.92 14.58
C ARG A 57 -20.53 -9.81 13.35
N PHE A 58 -19.57 -8.87 13.35
CA PHE A 58 -18.59 -8.71 12.29
C PHE A 58 -17.23 -9.34 12.61
N ALA A 59 -17.06 -9.99 13.76
CA ALA A 59 -15.79 -10.61 14.12
C ALA A 59 -15.34 -11.67 13.10
N SER A 60 -16.29 -12.39 12.50
CA SER A 60 -16.02 -13.33 11.41
C SER A 60 -17.24 -13.40 10.50
N VAL A 61 -17.04 -13.29 9.20
CA VAL A 61 -18.11 -13.30 8.20
C VAL A 61 -17.83 -14.33 7.11
N THR A 62 -18.87 -15.04 6.69
CA THR A 62 -18.86 -15.93 5.53
C THR A 62 -18.94 -15.13 4.23
N TYR A 63 -18.73 -15.79 3.09
CA TYR A 63 -18.92 -15.13 1.79
C TYR A 63 -20.37 -14.65 1.60
N ARG A 64 -21.35 -15.44 2.02
CA ARG A 64 -22.77 -15.04 1.98
C ARG A 64 -23.01 -13.78 2.80
N GLU A 65 -22.58 -13.77 4.07
CA GLU A 65 -22.75 -12.60 4.94
C GLU A 65 -22.00 -11.38 4.42
N ALA A 66 -20.79 -11.55 3.89
CA ALA A 66 -20.02 -10.45 3.28
C ALA A 66 -20.73 -9.85 2.07
N ASP A 67 -21.33 -10.68 1.22
CA ASP A 67 -22.10 -10.25 0.06
C ASP A 67 -23.39 -9.51 0.48
N GLU A 68 -24.15 -10.10 1.42
CA GLU A 68 -25.36 -9.49 1.98
C GLU A 68 -25.07 -8.13 2.64
N ILE A 69 -24.02 -8.03 3.47
CA ILE A 69 -23.64 -6.80 4.15
C ILE A 69 -23.22 -5.74 3.12
N THR A 70 -22.43 -6.11 2.11
CA THR A 70 -22.00 -5.15 1.08
C THR A 70 -23.17 -4.68 0.20
N GLY A 71 -24.16 -5.54 -0.04
CA GLY A 71 -25.44 -5.17 -0.65
C GLY A 71 -26.22 -4.17 0.23
N GLN A 72 -26.34 -4.44 1.53
CA GLN A 72 -27.00 -3.54 2.49
C GLN A 72 -26.30 -2.17 2.55
N VAL A 73 -24.97 -2.13 2.54
CA VAL A 73 -24.22 -0.86 2.48
C VAL A 73 -24.60 -0.07 1.24
N ALA A 74 -24.63 -0.74 0.06
CA ALA A 74 -24.97 -0.07 -1.19
C ALA A 74 -26.38 0.51 -1.17
N HIS A 75 -27.37 -0.25 -0.69
CA HIS A 75 -28.74 0.23 -0.53
C HIS A 75 -28.89 1.35 0.50
N ALA A 76 -28.15 1.27 1.62
CA ALA A 76 -28.17 2.31 2.66
C ALA A 76 -27.59 3.64 2.14
N LEU A 77 -26.51 3.57 1.34
CA LEU A 77 -25.93 4.77 0.71
C LEU A 77 -26.90 5.44 -0.27
N ALA A 78 -27.60 4.64 -1.10
CA ALA A 78 -28.62 5.13 -2.00
C ALA A 78 -29.82 5.74 -1.23
N ALA A 79 -30.27 5.08 -0.14
CA ALA A 79 -31.31 5.57 0.74
C ALA A 79 -30.93 6.87 1.47
N ALA A 80 -29.64 7.08 1.73
CA ALA A 80 -29.10 8.34 2.24
C ALA A 80 -29.03 9.47 1.19
N GLY A 81 -29.47 9.20 -0.05
CA GLY A 81 -29.56 10.18 -1.14
C GLY A 81 -28.27 10.39 -1.93
N LEU A 82 -27.32 9.45 -1.85
CA LEU A 82 -26.11 9.51 -2.65
C LEU A 82 -26.36 8.92 -4.04
N GLU A 83 -25.80 9.56 -5.05
CA GLU A 83 -25.86 9.12 -6.44
C GLU A 83 -24.55 8.40 -6.85
N PRO A 84 -24.56 7.55 -7.88
CA PRO A 84 -23.34 6.97 -8.44
C PRO A 84 -22.27 8.04 -8.72
N GLY A 85 -21.01 7.74 -8.41
CA GLY A 85 -19.90 8.69 -8.49
C GLY A 85 -19.74 9.60 -7.26
N ALA A 86 -20.65 9.58 -6.29
CA ALA A 86 -20.49 10.30 -5.02
C ALA A 86 -19.27 9.77 -4.25
N ARG A 87 -18.56 10.68 -3.56
CA ARG A 87 -17.40 10.32 -2.75
C ARG A 87 -17.84 10.01 -1.32
N VAL A 88 -17.38 8.86 -0.82
CA VAL A 88 -17.59 8.42 0.56
C VAL A 88 -16.24 8.41 1.27
N LEU A 89 -16.07 9.26 2.26
CA LEU A 89 -14.86 9.30 3.08
C LEU A 89 -14.83 8.10 4.02
N LEU A 90 -13.73 7.36 4.04
CA LEU A 90 -13.49 6.27 4.98
C LEU A 90 -12.29 6.62 5.86
N PHE A 91 -12.55 7.06 7.09
CA PHE A 91 -11.54 7.44 8.06
C PHE A 91 -11.51 6.45 9.22
N SER A 92 -10.81 5.35 9.02
CA SER A 92 -10.84 4.18 9.89
C SER A 92 -9.49 3.48 9.93
N GLU A 93 -9.16 2.90 11.09
CA GLU A 93 -8.19 1.82 11.18
C GLU A 93 -8.77 0.55 10.54
N ASN A 94 -7.98 -0.52 10.44
CA ASN A 94 -8.50 -1.76 9.89
C ASN A 94 -9.64 -2.32 10.75
N SER A 95 -10.76 -2.63 10.09
CA SER A 95 -11.85 -3.42 10.67
C SER A 95 -12.60 -4.15 9.56
N VAL A 96 -13.31 -5.22 9.91
CA VAL A 96 -14.17 -5.96 8.98
C VAL A 96 -15.25 -5.03 8.42
N GLU A 97 -15.85 -4.21 9.28
CA GLU A 97 -16.86 -3.22 8.88
C GLU A 97 -16.31 -2.21 7.88
N ALA A 98 -15.12 -1.67 8.12
CA ALA A 98 -14.48 -0.72 7.21
C ALA A 98 -14.19 -1.37 5.84
N TYR A 99 -13.75 -2.64 5.84
CA TYR A 99 -13.52 -3.36 4.60
C TYR A 99 -14.83 -3.62 3.84
N LEU A 100 -15.86 -4.12 4.52
CA LEU A 100 -17.18 -4.37 3.91
C LEU A 100 -17.85 -3.07 3.44
N ALA A 101 -17.74 -2.00 4.21
CA ALA A 101 -18.20 -0.67 3.81
C ALA A 101 -17.55 -0.23 2.50
N LYS A 102 -16.23 -0.40 2.39
CA LYS A 102 -15.47 -0.06 1.19
C LYS A 102 -15.96 -0.80 -0.05
N ILE A 103 -16.19 -2.10 0.07
CA ILE A 103 -16.72 -2.91 -1.04
C ILE A 103 -18.18 -2.55 -1.35
N GLY A 104 -18.99 -2.25 -0.33
CA GLY A 104 -20.36 -1.78 -0.51
C GLY A 104 -20.45 -0.44 -1.24
N VAL A 105 -19.52 0.49 -0.97
CA VAL A 105 -19.39 1.74 -1.73
C VAL A 105 -19.10 1.45 -3.20
N ALA A 106 -18.22 0.48 -3.49
CA ALA A 106 -17.92 0.04 -4.85
C ALA A 106 -19.16 -0.58 -5.54
N LYS A 107 -19.95 -1.41 -4.81
CA LYS A 107 -21.22 -1.98 -5.31
C LYS A 107 -22.26 -0.90 -5.63
N ALA A 108 -22.25 0.19 -4.91
CA ALA A 108 -23.15 1.33 -5.15
C ALA A 108 -22.75 2.20 -6.36
N GLY A 109 -21.66 1.88 -7.06
CA GLY A 109 -21.11 2.73 -8.12
C GLY A 109 -20.54 4.05 -7.61
N MET A 110 -20.15 4.10 -6.34
CA MET A 110 -19.61 5.29 -5.68
C MET A 110 -18.10 5.17 -5.48
N VAL A 111 -17.48 6.28 -5.09
CA VAL A 111 -16.02 6.37 -4.96
C VAL A 111 -15.62 6.42 -3.50
N VAL A 112 -14.95 5.39 -3.01
CA VAL A 112 -14.41 5.40 -1.65
C VAL A 112 -13.11 6.20 -1.59
N VAL A 113 -12.97 7.01 -0.54
CA VAL A 113 -11.76 7.78 -0.25
C VAL A 113 -11.21 7.35 1.11
N PRO A 114 -10.36 6.32 1.14
CA PRO A 114 -9.77 5.87 2.39
C PRO A 114 -8.70 6.86 2.84
N VAL A 115 -8.74 7.21 4.12
CA VAL A 115 -7.88 8.22 4.72
C VAL A 115 -6.97 7.60 5.76
N ASN A 116 -5.69 7.91 5.67
CA ASN A 116 -4.72 7.49 6.67
C ASN A 116 -5.00 8.14 8.03
N PRO A 117 -5.25 7.37 9.09
CA PRO A 117 -5.47 7.89 10.43
C PRO A 117 -4.32 8.73 10.98
N ALA A 118 -3.11 8.58 10.48
CA ALA A 118 -1.93 9.32 10.93
C ALA A 118 -1.71 10.67 10.20
N LEU A 119 -2.59 11.08 9.27
CA LEU A 119 -2.45 12.37 8.58
C LEU A 119 -2.49 13.55 9.56
N ALA A 120 -1.71 14.60 9.25
CA ALA A 120 -1.78 15.86 9.96
C ALA A 120 -3.14 16.55 9.70
N PRO A 121 -3.64 17.38 10.64
CA PRO A 121 -4.94 18.03 10.51
C PRO A 121 -5.11 18.86 9.23
N ASP A 122 -4.12 19.65 8.87
CA ASP A 122 -4.11 20.48 7.65
C ASP A 122 -4.18 19.65 6.35
N VAL A 123 -3.57 18.47 6.34
CA VAL A 123 -3.64 17.53 5.23
C VAL A 123 -5.01 16.88 5.13
N LEU A 124 -5.60 16.51 6.27
CA LEU A 124 -6.95 15.95 6.33
C LEU A 124 -7.99 16.99 5.85
N GLU A 125 -7.87 18.24 6.28
CA GLU A 125 -8.72 19.34 5.82
C GLU A 125 -8.58 19.57 4.31
N HIS A 126 -7.35 19.59 3.79
CA HIS A 126 -7.11 19.74 2.36
C HIS A 126 -7.81 18.64 1.56
N LEU A 127 -7.66 17.38 1.98
CA LEU A 127 -8.28 16.23 1.35
C LEU A 127 -9.81 16.35 1.38
N ILE A 128 -10.42 16.68 2.53
CA ILE A 128 -11.87 16.87 2.67
C ILE A 128 -12.37 17.96 1.73
N ARG A 129 -11.66 19.09 1.60
CA ARG A 129 -12.03 20.17 0.67
C ARG A 129 -11.95 19.74 -0.79
N GLN A 130 -10.97 18.90 -1.13
CA GLN A 130 -10.80 18.47 -2.51
C GLN A 130 -11.83 17.43 -2.93
N VAL A 131 -12.17 16.47 -2.07
CA VAL A 131 -13.09 15.38 -2.41
C VAL A 131 -14.55 15.72 -2.19
N GLU A 132 -14.86 16.67 -1.31
CA GLU A 132 -16.23 17.07 -0.97
C GLU A 132 -17.12 15.84 -0.72
N PRO A 133 -16.87 15.05 0.34
CA PRO A 133 -17.56 13.80 0.55
C PRO A 133 -19.05 14.00 0.84
N GLY A 134 -19.91 13.21 0.18
CA GLY A 134 -21.35 13.23 0.45
C GLY A 134 -21.71 12.52 1.77
N LEU A 135 -20.87 11.54 2.19
CA LEU A 135 -21.02 10.78 3.43
C LEU A 135 -19.65 10.43 3.98
N ALA A 136 -19.53 10.30 5.31
CA ALA A 136 -18.33 9.84 5.98
C ALA A 136 -18.59 8.60 6.83
N ILE A 137 -17.69 7.62 6.74
CA ILE A 137 -17.65 6.45 7.61
C ILE A 137 -16.38 6.59 8.45
N VAL A 138 -16.54 6.63 9.77
CA VAL A 138 -15.46 7.04 10.68
C VAL A 138 -15.39 6.09 11.88
N ASP A 139 -14.21 5.63 12.26
CA ASP A 139 -14.03 4.98 13.56
C ASP A 139 -14.41 5.94 14.70
N ALA A 140 -15.12 5.46 15.69
CA ALA A 140 -15.51 6.25 16.84
C ALA A 140 -14.30 6.89 17.55
N GLU A 141 -13.17 6.18 17.63
CA GLU A 141 -11.92 6.69 18.21
C GLU A 141 -11.29 7.85 17.41
N LEU A 142 -11.56 7.92 16.09
CA LEU A 142 -11.06 8.98 15.21
C LEU A 142 -12.03 10.16 15.07
N TRP A 143 -13.24 10.04 15.61
CA TRP A 143 -14.28 11.04 15.47
C TRP A 143 -13.85 12.45 15.87
N PRO A 144 -13.17 12.70 17.00
CA PRO A 144 -12.77 14.06 17.39
C PRO A 144 -11.91 14.75 16.31
N ARG A 145 -11.11 13.99 15.58
CA ARG A 145 -10.27 14.51 14.50
C ARG A 145 -11.08 14.78 13.23
N ALA A 146 -12.01 13.88 12.89
CA ALA A 146 -12.93 14.07 11.76
C ALA A 146 -13.84 15.30 11.98
N GLU A 147 -14.44 15.42 13.16
CA GLU A 147 -15.29 16.55 13.54
C GLU A 147 -14.55 17.90 13.45
N ALA A 148 -13.34 17.95 13.99
CA ALA A 148 -12.50 19.15 13.90
C ALA A 148 -12.19 19.53 12.44
N ALA A 149 -11.87 18.55 11.59
CA ALA A 149 -11.58 18.78 10.19
C ALA A 149 -12.83 19.22 9.40
N PHE A 150 -14.00 18.63 9.65
CA PHE A 150 -15.27 19.08 9.06
C PHE A 150 -15.61 20.50 9.47
N ALA A 151 -15.47 20.83 10.77
CA ALA A 151 -15.69 22.18 11.26
C ALA A 151 -14.74 23.20 10.59
N ALA A 152 -13.46 22.88 10.47
CA ALA A 152 -12.46 23.75 9.85
C ALA A 152 -12.67 23.94 8.33
N THR A 153 -13.24 22.93 7.65
CA THR A 153 -13.55 23.05 6.22
C THR A 153 -14.84 23.80 5.94
N GLY A 154 -15.75 23.87 6.91
CA GLY A 154 -17.10 24.41 6.74
C GLY A 154 -18.00 23.53 5.86
N LEU A 155 -17.55 22.35 5.45
CA LEU A 155 -18.32 21.41 4.65
C LEU A 155 -19.30 20.63 5.54
N ARG A 156 -20.52 20.49 5.06
CA ARG A 156 -21.53 19.63 5.68
C ARG A 156 -21.53 18.29 4.96
N VAL A 157 -21.18 17.25 5.70
CA VAL A 157 -21.36 15.88 5.27
C VAL A 157 -22.81 15.48 5.46
N GLY A 158 -23.43 14.85 4.47
CA GLY A 158 -24.86 14.52 4.50
C GLY A 158 -25.24 13.58 5.64
N ALA A 159 -24.36 12.58 5.91
CA ALA A 159 -24.49 11.69 7.06
C ALA A 159 -23.11 11.25 7.54
N THR A 160 -23.01 10.89 8.82
CA THR A 160 -21.81 10.26 9.39
C THR A 160 -22.18 8.92 9.99
N ILE A 161 -21.43 7.90 9.63
CA ILE A 161 -21.58 6.54 10.12
C ILE A 161 -20.37 6.23 10.99
N THR A 162 -20.60 5.69 12.19
CA THR A 162 -19.51 5.32 13.10
C THR A 162 -19.30 3.81 13.16
N ILE A 163 -18.02 3.42 13.15
CA ILE A 163 -17.58 2.04 13.35
C ILE A 163 -17.00 1.92 14.75
N GLY A 164 -17.46 0.92 15.49
CA GLY A 164 -16.99 0.63 16.85
C GLY A 164 -17.37 1.69 17.87
N GLY A 165 -17.26 1.36 19.16
CA GLY A 165 -17.61 2.24 20.26
C GLY A 165 -19.08 2.62 20.34
N ASP A 166 -19.39 3.54 21.24
CA ASP A 166 -20.73 4.14 21.32
C ASP A 166 -20.93 5.14 20.18
N PRO A 167 -22.13 5.20 19.58
CA PRO A 167 -22.44 6.19 18.56
C PRO A 167 -22.19 7.60 19.06
N VAL A 168 -21.44 8.39 18.32
CA VAL A 168 -21.22 9.80 18.65
C VAL A 168 -22.44 10.64 18.29
N ALA A 169 -22.64 11.77 18.97
CA ALA A 169 -23.80 12.63 18.75
C ALA A 169 -23.89 13.05 17.25
N GLY A 170 -25.07 12.83 16.67
CA GLY A 170 -25.32 13.16 15.25
C GLY A 170 -24.82 12.13 14.24
N SER A 171 -24.28 10.99 14.69
CA SER A 171 -23.92 9.87 13.82
C SER A 171 -24.87 8.68 13.97
N VAL A 172 -24.75 7.72 13.05
CA VAL A 172 -25.45 6.44 13.08
C VAL A 172 -24.41 5.33 13.20
N ALA A 173 -24.59 4.37 14.11
CA ALA A 173 -23.72 3.20 14.20
C ALA A 173 -23.77 2.39 12.90
N PHE A 174 -22.65 1.80 12.49
CA PHE A 174 -22.55 1.05 11.23
C PHE A 174 -23.61 -0.04 11.13
N GLY A 175 -23.78 -0.84 12.18
CA GLY A 175 -24.81 -1.86 12.19
C GLY A 175 -26.23 -1.31 12.05
N ALA A 176 -26.56 -0.20 12.73
CA ALA A 176 -27.86 0.44 12.62
C ALA A 176 -28.10 1.07 11.23
N PHE A 177 -27.04 1.51 10.55
CA PHE A 177 -27.11 2.01 9.18
C PHE A 177 -27.55 0.94 8.19
N LEU A 178 -27.25 -0.34 8.48
CA LEU A 178 -27.62 -1.48 7.67
C LEU A 178 -29.00 -2.05 7.99
N ASP A 179 -29.55 -1.76 9.17
CA ASP A 179 -30.78 -2.37 9.64
C ASP A 179 -31.97 -2.10 8.69
N GLY A 180 -32.62 -3.19 8.25
CA GLY A 180 -33.75 -3.14 7.34
C GLY A 180 -33.40 -2.89 5.87
N MET A 181 -32.12 -2.74 5.53
CA MET A 181 -31.70 -2.60 4.13
C MET A 181 -31.76 -3.93 3.38
N PRO A 182 -32.14 -3.91 2.08
CA PRO A 182 -32.11 -5.12 1.25
C PRO A 182 -30.70 -5.73 1.19
N THR A 183 -30.65 -7.06 1.18
CA THR A 183 -29.39 -7.82 1.00
C THR A 183 -29.11 -8.17 -0.45
N THR A 184 -30.03 -7.81 -1.35
CA THR A 184 -29.94 -8.08 -2.78
C THR A 184 -28.91 -7.19 -3.46
N GLU A 185 -28.42 -7.65 -4.61
CA GLU A 185 -27.56 -6.86 -5.48
C GLU A 185 -28.24 -5.55 -5.89
N PRO A 186 -27.57 -4.37 -5.77
CA PRO A 186 -28.12 -3.11 -6.21
C PRO A 186 -28.24 -3.03 -7.73
N ASP A 187 -29.29 -2.35 -8.23
CA ASP A 187 -29.47 -2.14 -9.67
C ASP A 187 -28.76 -0.87 -10.13
N VAL A 188 -27.44 -0.94 -10.23
CA VAL A 188 -26.56 0.17 -10.64
C VAL A 188 -25.73 -0.26 -11.85
N GLU A 189 -25.66 0.60 -12.86
CA GLU A 189 -24.76 0.40 -13.99
C GLU A 189 -23.35 0.86 -13.64
N ILE A 190 -22.38 -0.06 -13.65
CA ILE A 190 -20.98 0.19 -13.35
C ILE A 190 -20.12 -0.47 -14.43
N HIS A 191 -19.06 0.22 -14.85
CA HIS A 191 -18.11 -0.26 -15.85
C HIS A 191 -16.73 -0.50 -15.24
N ALA A 192 -15.94 -1.37 -15.86
CA ALA A 192 -14.60 -1.72 -15.38
C ALA A 192 -13.63 -0.53 -15.32
N ASP A 193 -13.84 0.49 -16.14
CA ASP A 193 -13.05 1.72 -16.19
C ASP A 193 -13.58 2.84 -15.27
N ASP A 194 -14.71 2.64 -14.59
CA ASP A 194 -15.19 3.58 -13.58
C ASP A 194 -14.23 3.60 -12.39
N ILE A 195 -14.06 4.80 -11.82
CA ILE A 195 -13.25 5.00 -10.63
C ILE A 195 -14.06 4.60 -9.39
N TRP A 196 -13.54 3.64 -8.64
CA TRP A 196 -14.15 3.21 -7.38
C TRP A 196 -13.40 3.70 -6.14
N GLN A 197 -12.14 4.17 -6.33
CA GLN A 197 -11.30 4.58 -5.21
C GLN A 197 -10.38 5.75 -5.59
N ILE A 198 -10.21 6.69 -4.65
CA ILE A 198 -9.18 7.73 -4.72
C ILE A 198 -8.21 7.49 -3.56
N LEU A 199 -6.97 7.14 -3.86
CA LEU A 199 -5.91 6.89 -2.89
C LEU A 199 -4.95 8.07 -2.82
N TYR A 200 -4.91 8.74 -1.67
CA TYR A 200 -3.98 9.84 -1.46
C TYR A 200 -2.57 9.32 -1.21
N THR A 201 -1.65 9.68 -2.09
CA THR A 201 -0.25 9.28 -1.98
C THR A 201 0.42 10.07 -0.86
N SER A 202 1.34 9.42 -0.16
CA SER A 202 2.20 10.09 0.82
C SER A 202 3.22 10.99 0.11
N GLY A 203 2.74 11.97 -0.64
CA GLY A 203 3.58 12.89 -1.41
C GLY A 203 4.70 13.46 -0.54
N THR A 204 5.85 13.65 -1.15
CA THR A 204 7.03 14.24 -0.51
C THR A 204 7.12 15.73 -0.82
N THR A 205 6.17 16.24 -1.61
CA THR A 205 5.84 17.64 -1.82
C THR A 205 4.69 18.05 -0.89
N ALA A 206 4.40 19.33 -0.76
CA ALA A 206 3.58 19.93 0.28
C ALA A 206 2.22 19.26 0.57
N MET A 207 1.51 18.77 -0.44
CA MET A 207 0.20 18.12 -0.27
C MET A 207 0.12 16.78 -1.04
N PRO A 208 -0.55 15.75 -0.48
CA PRO A 208 -0.75 14.48 -1.16
C PRO A 208 -1.63 14.64 -2.41
N LYS A 209 -1.40 13.79 -3.42
CA LYS A 209 -2.22 13.72 -4.62
C LYS A 209 -3.14 12.51 -4.55
N GLY A 210 -4.38 12.65 -4.99
CA GLY A 210 -5.37 11.56 -5.03
C GLY A 210 -5.26 10.75 -6.32
N ALA A 211 -4.60 9.59 -6.28
CA ALA A 211 -4.53 8.68 -7.41
C ALA A 211 -5.90 8.01 -7.65
N MET A 212 -6.43 8.10 -8.86
CA MET A 212 -7.71 7.53 -9.25
C MET A 212 -7.53 6.08 -9.71
N ILE A 213 -8.25 5.17 -9.09
CA ILE A 213 -8.15 3.73 -9.33
C ILE A 213 -9.46 3.19 -9.87
N SER A 214 -9.42 2.51 -11.02
CA SER A 214 -10.60 1.89 -11.62
C SER A 214 -10.84 0.47 -11.10
N HIS A 215 -12.07 -0.02 -11.22
CA HIS A 215 -12.43 -1.40 -10.90
C HIS A 215 -11.54 -2.40 -11.65
N GLY A 216 -11.39 -2.21 -12.96
CA GLY A 216 -10.62 -3.11 -13.82
C GLY A 216 -9.13 -3.15 -13.46
N SER A 217 -8.52 -1.99 -13.13
CA SER A 217 -7.12 -1.96 -12.73
C SER A 217 -6.87 -2.72 -11.43
N SER A 218 -7.77 -2.59 -10.44
CA SER A 218 -7.70 -3.33 -9.17
C SER A 218 -7.87 -4.83 -9.38
N HIS A 219 -8.85 -5.23 -10.20
CA HIS A 219 -9.11 -6.63 -10.50
C HIS A 219 -7.91 -7.30 -11.20
N LEU A 220 -7.33 -6.64 -12.21
CA LEU A 220 -6.15 -7.14 -12.92
C LEU A 220 -4.91 -7.19 -12.00
N ALA A 221 -4.71 -6.19 -11.17
CA ALA A 221 -3.61 -6.18 -10.21
C ALA A 221 -3.72 -7.35 -9.21
N ALA A 222 -4.90 -7.56 -8.64
CA ALA A 222 -5.17 -8.64 -7.71
C ALA A 222 -5.00 -10.01 -8.38
N LEU A 223 -5.56 -10.22 -9.56
CA LEU A 223 -5.43 -11.48 -10.30
C LEU A 223 -3.96 -11.80 -10.60
N ASN A 224 -3.20 -10.82 -11.06
CA ASN A 224 -1.77 -10.98 -11.32
C ASN A 224 -0.98 -11.35 -10.04
N PHE A 225 -1.43 -10.86 -8.87
CA PHE A 225 -0.79 -11.16 -7.60
C PHE A 225 -1.24 -12.51 -7.02
N THR A 226 -2.48 -12.91 -7.26
CA THR A 226 -3.01 -14.23 -6.88
C THR A 226 -2.09 -15.36 -7.37
N VAL A 227 -1.60 -15.27 -8.60
CA VAL A 227 -0.63 -16.24 -9.15
C VAL A 227 0.66 -16.32 -8.31
N SER A 228 1.12 -15.21 -7.75
CA SER A 228 2.31 -15.20 -6.89
C SER A 228 2.04 -15.79 -5.50
N LEU A 229 0.87 -15.50 -4.92
CA LEU A 229 0.48 -15.98 -3.58
C LEU A 229 0.16 -17.48 -3.59
N THR A 230 -0.52 -17.96 -4.61
CA THR A 230 -0.86 -19.38 -4.76
C THR A 230 0.28 -20.16 -5.41
N ARG A 231 1.27 -19.49 -5.98
CA ARG A 231 2.36 -20.09 -6.77
C ARG A 231 1.85 -20.93 -7.96
N GLY A 232 0.58 -20.68 -8.38
CA GLY A 232 -0.09 -21.45 -9.41
C GLY A 232 -0.43 -22.90 -9.02
N LEU A 233 -0.24 -23.27 -7.75
CA LEU A 233 -0.42 -24.65 -7.23
C LEU A 233 -1.44 -24.73 -6.12
N ALA A 234 -1.37 -23.84 -5.14
CA ALA A 234 -2.37 -23.74 -4.07
C ALA A 234 -3.62 -23.01 -4.62
N VAL A 235 -4.77 -23.59 -4.39
CA VAL A 235 -6.05 -23.07 -4.87
C VAL A 235 -6.96 -22.78 -3.67
N GLU A 236 -8.13 -22.29 -3.93
CA GLU A 236 -9.14 -21.69 -3.07
C GLU A 236 -9.09 -22.09 -1.59
N ALA A 237 -9.10 -23.38 -1.30
CA ALA A 237 -9.19 -23.87 0.07
C ALA A 237 -7.94 -23.61 0.90
N ASP A 238 -6.80 -23.43 0.26
CA ASP A 238 -5.49 -23.38 0.92
C ASP A 238 -4.98 -21.95 1.14
N LEU A 239 -5.50 -20.97 0.39
CA LEU A 239 -5.03 -19.59 0.52
C LEU A 239 -5.74 -18.89 1.68
N ARG A 240 -4.97 -18.57 2.73
CA ARG A 240 -5.41 -17.76 3.85
C ARG A 240 -4.41 -16.65 4.07
N VAL A 241 -4.78 -15.44 3.71
CA VAL A 241 -3.90 -14.25 3.78
C VAL A 241 -4.09 -13.54 5.11
N ALA A 242 -3.00 -13.25 5.82
CA ALA A 242 -3.03 -12.40 7.00
C ALA A 242 -2.37 -11.04 6.71
N THR A 243 -2.93 -9.98 7.26
CA THR A 243 -2.32 -8.66 7.31
C THR A 243 -2.83 -7.84 8.48
N HIS A 244 -1.93 -7.06 9.10
CA HIS A 244 -2.23 -6.00 10.05
C HIS A 244 -1.89 -4.62 9.47
N LEU A 245 -1.31 -4.60 8.27
CA LEU A 245 -0.96 -3.35 7.60
C LEU A 245 -2.21 -2.62 7.10
N PRO A 246 -2.21 -1.28 7.09
CA PRO A 246 -3.39 -0.51 6.74
C PRO A 246 -3.94 -0.83 5.36
N MET A 247 -5.23 -1.09 5.26
CA MET A 247 -5.97 -1.31 4.02
C MET A 247 -6.17 -0.03 3.19
N ILE A 248 -5.73 1.11 3.71
CA ILE A 248 -5.77 2.38 2.99
C ILE A 248 -4.71 2.49 1.89
N TYR A 249 -3.71 1.60 1.89
CA TYR A 249 -2.70 1.53 0.84
C TYR A 249 -3.12 0.53 -0.22
N HIS A 250 -2.86 0.87 -1.49
CA HIS A 250 -3.17 -0.01 -2.63
C HIS A 250 -2.60 -1.44 -2.46
N VAL A 251 -1.42 -1.55 -1.85
CA VAL A 251 -0.76 -2.85 -1.64
C VAL A 251 -1.57 -3.72 -0.67
N GLY A 252 -1.94 -3.18 0.49
CA GLY A 252 -2.75 -3.90 1.49
C GLY A 252 -4.11 -4.28 0.94
N ASP A 253 -4.75 -3.37 0.23
CA ASP A 253 -6.11 -3.50 -0.25
C ASP A 253 -6.22 -4.28 -1.56
N GLN A 254 -5.65 -3.76 -2.64
CA GLN A 254 -5.90 -4.31 -3.97
C GLN A 254 -5.03 -5.53 -4.27
N VAL A 255 -3.83 -5.56 -3.73
CA VAL A 255 -2.88 -6.64 -4.02
C VAL A 255 -3.07 -7.83 -3.10
N PHE A 256 -3.27 -7.62 -1.79
CA PHE A 256 -3.34 -8.73 -0.83
C PHE A 256 -4.76 -9.15 -0.49
N THR A 257 -5.63 -8.23 -0.15
CA THR A 257 -6.99 -8.59 0.25
C THR A 257 -7.81 -9.10 -0.92
N LEU A 258 -7.85 -8.36 -2.02
CA LEU A 258 -8.56 -8.78 -3.22
C LEU A 258 -8.00 -10.08 -3.81
N SER A 259 -6.66 -10.25 -3.77
CA SER A 259 -6.02 -11.49 -4.24
C SER A 259 -6.45 -12.72 -3.46
N ALA A 260 -6.67 -12.60 -2.15
CA ALA A 260 -7.19 -13.69 -1.34
C ALA A 260 -8.56 -14.16 -1.86
N PHE A 261 -9.45 -13.21 -2.09
CA PHE A 261 -10.81 -13.52 -2.57
C PHE A 261 -10.82 -14.01 -4.02
N LEU A 262 -10.01 -13.45 -4.92
CA LEU A 262 -9.93 -13.95 -6.30
C LEU A 262 -9.41 -15.39 -6.39
N ALA A 263 -8.71 -15.87 -5.37
CA ALA A 263 -8.33 -17.27 -5.22
C ALA A 263 -9.43 -18.12 -4.50
N GLY A 264 -10.57 -17.54 -4.12
CA GLY A 264 -11.56 -18.21 -3.28
C GLY A 264 -11.06 -18.49 -1.85
N GLY A 265 -10.00 -17.79 -1.42
CA GLY A 265 -9.34 -17.93 -0.14
C GLY A 265 -10.05 -17.21 1.01
N SER A 266 -9.32 -16.82 2.04
CA SER A 266 -9.84 -16.04 3.17
C SER A 266 -8.85 -15.00 3.64
N LEU A 267 -9.34 -13.98 4.33
CA LEU A 267 -8.57 -12.89 4.90
C LEU A 267 -8.62 -12.93 6.42
N VAL A 268 -7.45 -12.85 7.06
CA VAL A 268 -7.30 -12.59 8.49
C VAL A 268 -6.80 -11.16 8.64
N LEU A 269 -7.63 -10.32 9.22
CA LEU A 269 -7.38 -8.90 9.34
C LEU A 269 -7.06 -8.53 10.80
N GLY A 270 -5.91 -7.92 11.04
CA GLY A 270 -5.55 -7.33 12.32
C GLY A 270 -5.73 -5.82 12.32
N ARG A 271 -6.01 -5.25 13.50
CA ARG A 271 -6.34 -3.83 13.65
C ARG A 271 -5.19 -2.90 13.30
N ARG A 272 -4.00 -3.17 13.85
CA ARG A 272 -2.80 -2.33 13.69
C ARG A 272 -1.54 -3.19 13.53
N PRO A 273 -0.51 -2.69 12.83
CA PRO A 273 0.74 -3.41 12.63
C PRO A 273 1.63 -3.36 13.89
N VAL A 274 1.35 -4.23 14.84
CA VAL A 274 2.15 -4.42 16.04
C VAL A 274 2.80 -5.80 15.97
N PRO A 275 4.15 -5.93 16.07
CA PRO A 275 4.88 -7.17 15.75
C PRO A 275 4.45 -8.39 16.57
N ASP A 276 4.24 -8.25 17.89
CA ASP A 276 3.76 -9.32 18.77
C ASP A 276 2.35 -9.79 18.39
N GLN A 277 1.47 -8.87 18.02
CA GLN A 277 0.12 -9.18 17.57
C GLN A 277 0.11 -9.92 16.24
N VAL A 278 1.02 -9.56 15.32
CA VAL A 278 1.18 -10.29 14.05
C VAL A 278 1.66 -11.70 14.32
N ALA A 279 2.69 -11.89 15.14
CA ALA A 279 3.20 -13.21 15.50
C ALA A 279 2.10 -14.07 16.17
N ALA A 280 1.36 -13.52 17.13
CA ALA A 280 0.23 -14.18 17.78
C ALA A 280 -0.88 -14.54 16.80
N THR A 281 -1.21 -13.66 15.86
CA THR A 281 -2.22 -13.94 14.82
C THR A 281 -1.78 -15.08 13.91
N VAL A 282 -0.52 -15.12 13.48
CA VAL A 282 0.01 -16.21 12.65
C VAL A 282 -0.07 -17.53 13.40
N ALA A 283 0.33 -17.57 14.66
CA ALA A 283 0.27 -18.80 15.47
C ALA A 283 -1.17 -19.29 15.69
N ALA A 284 -2.13 -18.38 15.96
CA ALA A 284 -3.52 -18.74 16.26
C ALA A 284 -4.34 -19.08 15.00
N GLU A 285 -4.21 -18.28 13.95
CA GLU A 285 -5.04 -18.38 12.76
C GLU A 285 -4.41 -19.23 11.64
N ARG A 286 -3.12 -19.55 11.77
CA ARG A 286 -2.37 -20.38 10.82
C ARG A 286 -2.56 -19.98 9.36
N PRO A 287 -2.35 -18.67 8.99
CA PRO A 287 -2.45 -18.25 7.60
C PRO A 287 -1.36 -18.91 6.76
N THR A 288 -1.63 -19.07 5.47
CA THR A 288 -0.64 -19.58 4.51
C THR A 288 0.19 -18.47 3.88
N ALA A 289 -0.32 -17.22 3.88
CA ALA A 289 0.38 -16.07 3.34
C ALA A 289 0.33 -14.88 4.31
N LEU A 290 1.45 -14.14 4.42
CA LEU A 290 1.57 -12.94 5.25
C LEU A 290 2.05 -11.76 4.42
N TRP A 291 1.31 -10.65 4.44
CA TRP A 291 1.82 -9.35 4.05
C TRP A 291 2.47 -8.70 5.27
N ALA A 292 3.79 -8.60 5.26
CA ALA A 292 4.60 -8.25 6.42
C ALA A 292 5.23 -6.84 6.35
N GLY A 293 5.04 -6.10 5.25
CA GLY A 293 5.50 -4.71 5.16
C GLY A 293 7.01 -4.52 4.99
N SER A 294 7.62 -3.65 5.79
CA SER A 294 9.03 -3.32 5.64
C SER A 294 9.97 -4.42 6.18
N PRO A 295 11.22 -4.49 5.70
CA PRO A 295 12.22 -5.41 6.24
C PRO A 295 12.39 -5.29 7.76
N GLN A 296 12.37 -4.07 8.30
CA GLN A 296 12.48 -3.81 9.74
C GLN A 296 11.28 -4.40 10.49
N PHE A 297 10.09 -4.28 9.94
CA PHE A 297 8.89 -4.86 10.54
C PHE A 297 8.93 -6.40 10.48
N VAL A 298 9.40 -6.98 9.38
CA VAL A 298 9.66 -8.44 9.28
C VAL A 298 10.62 -8.89 10.37
N THR A 299 11.74 -8.16 10.57
CA THR A 299 12.72 -8.44 11.61
C THR A 299 12.08 -8.45 13.00
N ALA A 300 11.26 -7.44 13.29
CA ALA A 300 10.56 -7.33 14.57
C ALA A 300 9.56 -8.49 14.77
N VAL A 301 8.78 -8.87 13.76
CA VAL A 301 7.84 -10.00 13.84
C VAL A 301 8.56 -11.33 14.09
N VAL A 302 9.69 -11.59 13.42
CA VAL A 302 10.50 -12.79 13.63
C VAL A 302 11.10 -12.79 15.06
N GLY A 303 11.58 -11.65 15.52
CA GLY A 303 12.10 -11.48 16.88
C GLY A 303 11.03 -11.79 17.94
N GLU A 304 9.82 -11.27 17.78
CA GLU A 304 8.70 -11.53 18.67
C GLU A 304 8.22 -12.99 18.63
N ALA A 305 8.18 -13.60 17.44
CA ALA A 305 7.82 -15.01 17.31
C ALA A 305 8.79 -15.91 18.10
N ARG A 306 10.10 -15.65 18.01
CA ARG A 306 11.12 -16.37 18.78
C ARG A 306 11.01 -16.13 20.27
N ARG A 307 10.77 -14.89 20.68
CA ARG A 307 10.63 -14.52 22.10
C ARG A 307 9.41 -15.17 22.76
N SER A 308 8.28 -15.21 22.04
CA SER A 308 7.01 -15.73 22.53
C SER A 308 6.82 -17.23 22.28
N GLY A 309 7.61 -17.86 21.41
CA GLY A 309 7.41 -19.22 20.94
C GLY A 309 6.24 -19.35 19.95
N ALA A 310 5.84 -18.26 19.28
CA ALA A 310 4.77 -18.27 18.30
C ALA A 310 5.16 -19.09 17.05
N ASP A 311 4.30 -20.04 16.66
CA ASP A 311 4.54 -20.93 15.52
C ASP A 311 4.25 -20.22 14.19
N LEU A 312 5.28 -20.01 13.37
CA LEU A 312 5.16 -19.44 12.02
C LEU A 312 5.11 -20.50 10.91
N SER A 313 5.16 -21.79 11.23
CA SER A 313 5.31 -22.88 10.28
C SER A 313 4.16 -23.04 9.27
N SER A 314 3.02 -22.41 9.52
CA SER A 314 1.89 -22.39 8.57
C SER A 314 2.15 -21.55 7.33
N LEU A 315 3.09 -20.61 7.40
CA LEU A 315 3.38 -19.70 6.30
C LEU A 315 4.09 -20.43 5.15
N THR A 316 3.52 -20.33 3.97
CA THR A 316 4.12 -20.81 2.72
C THR A 316 4.65 -19.64 1.88
N VAL A 317 4.08 -18.45 2.06
CA VAL A 317 4.49 -17.21 1.38
C VAL A 317 4.56 -16.05 2.39
N LEU A 318 5.67 -15.34 2.39
CA LEU A 318 5.80 -14.05 3.07
C LEU A 318 6.18 -12.99 2.04
N VAL A 319 5.43 -11.89 2.04
CA VAL A 319 5.69 -10.76 1.14
C VAL A 319 6.14 -9.55 1.94
N TYR A 320 7.19 -8.88 1.46
CA TYR A 320 7.71 -7.65 2.03
C TYR A 320 7.96 -6.61 0.92
N GLY A 321 8.16 -5.36 1.31
CA GLY A 321 8.44 -4.27 0.37
C GLY A 321 9.24 -3.14 1.02
N TRP A 322 9.35 -2.02 0.32
CA TRP A 322 9.97 -0.76 0.75
C TRP A 322 11.49 -0.78 1.00
N GLY A 323 12.15 -1.92 0.88
CA GLY A 323 13.60 -2.03 1.04
C GLY A 323 14.10 -3.44 0.82
N ALA A 324 15.41 -3.65 0.89
CA ALA A 324 16.03 -4.96 0.82
C ALA A 324 15.99 -5.63 2.20
N LEU A 325 15.63 -6.92 2.23
CA LEU A 325 15.66 -7.75 3.44
C LEU A 325 17.10 -8.20 3.71
N GLU A 326 17.52 -8.18 4.95
CA GLU A 326 18.84 -8.69 5.35
C GLU A 326 18.92 -10.22 5.22
N PRO A 327 20.05 -10.80 4.74
CA PRO A 327 20.23 -12.25 4.64
C PRO A 327 20.04 -12.99 5.97
N ALA A 328 20.47 -12.41 7.08
CA ALA A 328 20.27 -12.99 8.40
C ALA A 328 18.78 -13.15 8.77
N VAL A 329 17.95 -12.18 8.40
CA VAL A 329 16.48 -12.25 8.63
C VAL A 329 15.85 -13.29 7.71
N TYR A 330 16.30 -13.37 6.45
CA TYR A 330 15.86 -14.42 5.53
C TYR A 330 16.18 -15.82 6.07
N ALA A 331 17.43 -16.04 6.53
CA ALA A 331 17.83 -17.30 7.15
C ALA A 331 17.00 -17.63 8.41
N ALA A 332 16.68 -16.62 9.21
CA ALA A 332 15.82 -16.75 10.36
C ALA A 332 14.40 -17.22 9.98
N LEU A 333 13.80 -16.62 8.95
CA LEU A 333 12.50 -17.02 8.43
C LEU A 333 12.51 -18.47 7.91
N GLN A 334 13.56 -18.88 7.20
CA GLN A 334 13.70 -20.26 6.72
C GLN A 334 13.85 -21.27 7.85
N ALA A 335 14.42 -20.87 8.98
CA ALA A 335 14.52 -21.72 10.18
C ALA A 335 13.15 -21.90 10.87
N GLU A 336 12.33 -20.84 10.97
CA GLU A 336 10.99 -20.88 11.57
C GLU A 336 9.95 -21.55 10.66
N ALA A 337 10.06 -21.35 9.35
CA ALA A 337 9.14 -21.90 8.34
C ALA A 337 9.94 -22.48 7.16
N PRO A 338 10.40 -23.73 7.24
CA PRO A 338 11.19 -24.34 6.18
C PRO A 338 10.43 -24.42 4.85
N GLY A 339 11.05 -23.92 3.77
CA GLY A 339 10.44 -23.87 2.46
C GLY A 339 9.53 -22.66 2.21
N LEU A 340 9.46 -21.72 3.16
CA LEU A 340 8.78 -20.45 2.99
C LEU A 340 9.32 -19.70 1.76
N VAL A 341 8.41 -19.32 0.87
CA VAL A 341 8.74 -18.42 -0.23
C VAL A 341 8.70 -16.99 0.28
N VAL A 342 9.86 -16.35 0.28
CA VAL A 342 9.99 -14.93 0.61
C VAL A 342 10.02 -14.12 -0.68
N LEU A 343 9.13 -13.14 -0.80
CA LEU A 343 8.93 -12.34 -2.00
C LEU A 343 9.06 -10.85 -1.65
N GLY A 344 10.08 -10.20 -2.20
CA GLY A 344 10.18 -8.74 -2.23
C GLY A 344 9.32 -8.16 -3.35
N ILE A 345 8.55 -7.11 -3.04
CA ILE A 345 7.78 -6.37 -4.03
C ILE A 345 8.18 -4.91 -4.06
N PHE A 346 8.15 -4.34 -5.26
CA PHE A 346 8.35 -2.92 -5.48
C PHE A 346 7.21 -2.37 -6.33
N GLY A 347 6.71 -1.22 -5.96
CA GLY A 347 5.64 -0.52 -6.65
C GLY A 347 5.27 0.78 -5.94
N GLN A 348 4.28 1.45 -6.48
CA GLN A 348 3.75 2.69 -5.92
C GLN A 348 2.23 2.73 -6.12
N THR A 349 1.55 3.66 -5.46
CA THR A 349 0.08 3.78 -5.54
C THR A 349 -0.40 3.92 -6.97
N GLU A 350 0.33 4.66 -7.77
CA GLU A 350 0.02 4.96 -9.18
C GLU A 350 0.28 3.77 -10.12
N ALA A 351 1.18 2.84 -9.73
CA ALA A 351 1.55 1.67 -10.54
C ALA A 351 1.73 0.45 -9.63
N ILE A 352 0.68 -0.32 -9.49
CA ILE A 352 0.54 -1.35 -8.48
C ILE A 352 1.46 -2.54 -8.76
N ALA A 353 2.31 -2.92 -7.76
CA ALA A 353 3.17 -4.10 -7.78
C ALA A 353 4.00 -4.25 -9.07
N CYS A 354 4.86 -3.27 -9.33
CA CYS A 354 5.62 -3.17 -10.57
C CYS A 354 6.66 -4.27 -10.76
N HIS A 355 7.45 -4.58 -9.73
CA HIS A 355 8.57 -5.52 -9.80
C HIS A 355 8.53 -6.52 -8.64
N ARG A 356 9.19 -7.65 -8.85
CA ARG A 356 9.26 -8.78 -7.91
C ARG A 356 10.67 -9.32 -7.82
N PHE A 357 11.11 -9.58 -6.59
CA PHE A 357 12.40 -10.16 -6.28
C PHE A 357 12.25 -11.36 -5.34
N TRP A 358 12.85 -12.48 -5.67
CA TRP A 358 12.87 -13.68 -4.83
C TRP A 358 14.29 -13.97 -4.34
N PRO A 359 14.61 -13.78 -3.05
CA PRO A 359 15.92 -14.11 -2.49
C PRO A 359 16.39 -15.52 -2.84
N ALA A 360 15.49 -16.50 -2.78
CA ALA A 360 15.84 -17.89 -3.12
C ALA A 360 16.22 -18.09 -4.60
N LYS A 361 15.65 -17.30 -5.52
CA LYS A 361 15.91 -17.44 -6.96
C LYS A 361 17.25 -16.83 -7.36
N TRP A 362 17.61 -15.73 -6.73
CA TRP A 362 18.87 -15.00 -7.00
C TRP A 362 19.75 -14.98 -5.77
N HIS A 363 19.90 -16.16 -5.15
CA HIS A 363 20.50 -16.31 -3.83
C HIS A 363 21.93 -15.76 -3.74
N GLU A 364 22.78 -16.08 -4.73
CA GLU A 364 24.19 -15.64 -4.72
C GLU A 364 24.35 -14.11 -4.76
N ILE A 365 23.56 -13.44 -5.62
CA ILE A 365 23.60 -11.97 -5.71
C ILE A 365 22.98 -11.35 -4.46
N TYR A 366 21.90 -11.94 -3.96
CA TYR A 366 21.25 -11.51 -2.74
C TYR A 366 22.18 -11.56 -1.53
N GLU A 367 22.80 -12.71 -1.25
CA GLU A 367 23.72 -12.88 -0.12
C GLU A 367 24.93 -11.93 -0.18
N ARG A 368 25.43 -11.67 -1.39
CA ARG A 368 26.58 -10.80 -1.58
C ARG A 368 26.27 -9.31 -1.43
N THR A 369 25.06 -8.88 -1.78
CA THR A 369 24.77 -7.47 -1.96
C THR A 369 23.73 -6.89 -1.01
N ALA A 370 22.83 -7.70 -0.46
CA ALA A 370 21.82 -7.20 0.47
C ALA A 370 22.40 -6.94 1.86
N PRO A 371 21.92 -5.93 2.59
CA PRO A 371 20.93 -4.95 2.17
C PRO A 371 21.51 -3.75 1.42
N ALA A 372 22.83 -3.72 1.15
CA ALA A 372 23.51 -2.55 0.56
C ALA A 372 23.00 -2.18 -0.84
N VAL A 373 22.54 -3.18 -1.61
CA VAL A 373 21.92 -2.98 -2.91
C VAL A 373 20.48 -3.46 -2.87
N ASN A 374 19.55 -2.57 -3.21
CA ASN A 374 18.13 -2.89 -3.19
C ASN A 374 17.67 -3.43 -4.57
N TYR A 375 17.84 -4.72 -4.77
CA TYR A 375 17.31 -5.42 -5.93
C TYR A 375 15.78 -5.52 -5.83
N VAL A 376 15.10 -4.96 -6.81
CA VAL A 376 13.65 -5.07 -6.98
C VAL A 376 13.24 -6.09 -8.04
N GLY A 377 14.22 -6.66 -8.75
CA GLY A 377 14.11 -7.84 -9.59
C GLY A 377 13.48 -7.60 -10.96
N VAL A 378 12.48 -8.40 -11.31
CA VAL A 378 11.87 -8.42 -12.64
C VAL A 378 10.48 -7.76 -12.64
N PRO A 379 10.07 -7.15 -13.77
CA PRO A 379 8.74 -6.57 -13.89
C PRO A 379 7.63 -7.63 -13.81
N SER A 380 6.48 -7.21 -13.33
CA SER A 380 5.24 -7.98 -13.41
C SER A 380 4.89 -8.28 -14.88
N PRO A 381 4.29 -9.43 -15.21
CA PRO A 381 3.87 -9.76 -16.57
C PRO A 381 2.93 -8.74 -17.23
N LEU A 382 2.17 -7.99 -16.44
CA LEU A 382 1.28 -6.93 -16.93
C LEU A 382 1.99 -5.58 -17.12
N LEU A 383 3.28 -5.48 -16.82
CA LEU A 383 4.02 -4.23 -16.79
C LEU A 383 5.05 -4.14 -17.92
N ALA A 384 4.84 -3.23 -18.87
CA ALA A 384 5.94 -2.72 -19.66
C ALA A 384 6.74 -1.74 -18.79
N SER A 385 8.03 -2.04 -18.58
CA SER A 385 8.93 -1.26 -17.73
C SER A 385 10.20 -0.91 -18.46
N ASP A 386 10.58 0.36 -18.42
CA ASP A 386 11.85 0.85 -18.97
C ASP A 386 12.61 1.70 -17.95
N VAL A 387 13.85 2.05 -18.27
CA VAL A 387 14.66 3.05 -17.57
C VAL A 387 15.07 4.08 -18.60
N VAL A 388 14.75 5.34 -18.35
CA VAL A 388 15.06 6.43 -19.30
C VAL A 388 15.96 7.46 -18.65
N ASP A 389 16.86 8.03 -19.47
CA ASP A 389 17.67 9.17 -19.06
C ASP A 389 16.86 10.50 -19.10
N GLU A 390 17.53 11.61 -18.82
CA GLU A 390 16.92 12.95 -18.81
C GLU A 390 16.37 13.38 -20.18
N THR A 391 16.85 12.76 -21.28
CA THR A 391 16.35 13.01 -22.64
C THR A 391 15.16 12.16 -23.01
N GLY A 392 14.80 11.17 -22.16
CA GLY A 392 13.78 10.16 -22.43
C GLY A 392 14.30 8.96 -23.24
N ALA A 393 15.61 8.86 -23.48
CA ALA A 393 16.20 7.71 -24.15
C ALA A 393 16.36 6.53 -23.19
N SER A 394 16.08 5.32 -23.68
CA SER A 394 16.20 4.10 -22.86
C SER A 394 17.65 3.78 -22.55
N VAL A 395 17.97 3.62 -21.26
CA VAL A 395 19.28 3.16 -20.76
C VAL A 395 19.24 1.74 -20.19
N ARG A 396 18.13 1.03 -20.32
CA ARG A 396 17.98 -0.33 -19.76
C ARG A 396 18.98 -1.37 -20.28
N ARG A 397 19.67 -1.08 -21.39
CA ARG A 397 20.74 -1.94 -21.96
C ARG A 397 22.15 -1.47 -21.57
N SER A 398 22.24 -0.51 -20.68
CA SER A 398 23.50 0.04 -20.16
C SER A 398 23.60 -0.31 -18.68
N PRO A 399 24.17 -1.48 -18.32
CA PRO A 399 24.23 -1.94 -16.92
C PRO A 399 24.85 -0.89 -16.00
N GLY A 400 24.26 -0.71 -14.82
CA GLY A 400 24.72 0.23 -13.81
C GLY A 400 24.39 1.70 -14.08
N VAL A 401 23.92 2.07 -15.27
CA VAL A 401 23.54 3.47 -15.58
C VAL A 401 22.17 3.75 -14.96
N PRO A 402 22.07 4.74 -14.03
CA PRO A 402 20.80 5.11 -13.44
C PRO A 402 19.95 5.94 -14.39
N GLY A 403 18.64 5.80 -14.29
CA GLY A 403 17.65 6.60 -15.00
C GLY A 403 16.29 6.52 -14.33
N GLU A 404 15.30 7.21 -14.84
CA GLU A 404 13.94 7.16 -14.32
C GLU A 404 13.23 5.87 -14.73
N ALA A 405 12.65 5.17 -13.77
CA ALA A 405 11.75 4.07 -14.05
C ALA A 405 10.45 4.59 -14.65
N VAL A 406 10.07 4.07 -15.82
CA VAL A 406 8.82 4.43 -16.50
C VAL A 406 7.99 3.19 -16.81
N TYR A 407 6.66 3.36 -16.78
CA TYR A 407 5.73 2.24 -16.84
C TYR A 407 4.59 2.43 -17.83
N ARG A 408 4.15 1.32 -18.44
CA ARG A 408 2.86 1.16 -19.11
C ARG A 408 2.20 -0.11 -18.65
N SER A 409 0.97 -0.02 -18.18
CA SER A 409 0.23 -1.18 -17.68
C SER A 409 -1.26 -0.85 -17.58
N PRO A 410 -2.16 -1.83 -17.74
CA PRO A 410 -3.57 -1.64 -17.41
C PRO A 410 -3.83 -1.43 -15.90
N THR A 411 -2.79 -1.62 -15.05
CA THR A 411 -2.88 -1.40 -13.61
C THR A 411 -2.32 -0.05 -13.15
N VAL A 412 -1.90 0.82 -14.07
CA VAL A 412 -1.49 2.19 -13.76
C VAL A 412 -2.73 3.04 -13.49
N THR A 413 -2.61 4.00 -12.55
CA THR A 413 -3.69 4.95 -12.21
C THR A 413 -4.27 5.63 -13.45
N ALA A 414 -5.54 6.00 -13.40
CA ALA A 414 -6.17 6.82 -14.42
C ALA A 414 -5.69 8.29 -14.41
N GLY A 415 -4.96 8.69 -13.36
CA GLY A 415 -4.44 10.04 -13.15
C GLY A 415 -4.69 10.54 -11.74
N TYR A 416 -4.45 11.82 -11.50
CA TYR A 416 -4.66 12.46 -10.22
C TYR A 416 -5.98 13.24 -10.19
N TYR A 417 -6.76 13.01 -9.15
CA TYR A 417 -8.08 13.62 -8.95
C TYR A 417 -7.96 15.15 -8.85
N LEU A 418 -8.68 15.87 -9.72
CA LEU A 418 -8.67 17.33 -9.82
C LEU A 418 -7.27 17.96 -10.00
N ASP A 419 -6.30 17.21 -10.54
CA ASP A 419 -4.95 17.70 -10.83
C ASP A 419 -4.50 17.26 -12.23
N GLU A 420 -5.06 17.95 -13.24
CA GLU A 420 -4.77 17.67 -14.64
C GLU A 420 -3.30 17.96 -15.00
N GLN A 421 -2.70 18.98 -14.41
CA GLN A 421 -1.31 19.32 -14.66
C GLN A 421 -0.39 18.19 -14.18
N ALA A 422 -0.55 17.75 -12.93
CA ALA A 422 0.24 16.63 -12.41
C ALA A 422 0.01 15.34 -13.20
N THR A 423 -1.24 15.11 -13.67
CA THR A 423 -1.56 13.96 -14.53
C THR A 423 -0.78 14.04 -15.85
N ARG A 424 -0.81 15.16 -16.54
CA ARG A 424 -0.07 15.34 -17.81
C ARG A 424 1.45 15.19 -17.63
N GLU A 425 1.99 15.74 -16.55
CA GLU A 425 3.40 15.61 -16.21
C GLU A 425 3.80 14.16 -15.94
N ALA A 426 2.97 13.44 -15.17
CA ALA A 426 3.20 12.03 -14.85
C ALA A 426 3.11 11.10 -16.07
N PHE A 427 2.30 11.44 -17.09
CA PHE A 427 2.09 10.63 -18.29
C PHE A 427 2.76 11.18 -19.55
N ARG A 428 3.76 12.04 -19.40
CA ARG A 428 4.48 12.60 -20.55
C ARG A 428 5.09 11.51 -21.43
N GLY A 429 5.10 11.71 -22.73
CA GLY A 429 5.63 10.75 -23.71
C GLY A 429 4.86 9.42 -23.77
N GLY A 430 3.66 9.36 -23.14
CA GLY A 430 2.81 8.14 -23.12
C GLY A 430 3.32 7.04 -22.18
N TRP A 431 4.20 7.38 -21.24
CA TRP A 431 4.67 6.55 -20.15
C TRP A 431 4.31 7.19 -18.81
N PHE A 432 3.96 6.37 -17.83
CA PHE A 432 3.88 6.84 -16.46
C PHE A 432 5.30 6.97 -15.88
N HIS A 433 5.65 8.17 -15.43
CA HIS A 433 6.94 8.52 -14.84
C HIS A 433 6.89 8.35 -13.32
N SER A 434 7.66 7.42 -12.80
CA SER A 434 7.58 7.01 -11.39
C SER A 434 8.21 7.99 -10.41
N GLY A 435 9.16 8.79 -10.87
CA GLY A 435 10.03 9.60 -10.02
C GLY A 435 11.06 8.78 -9.23
N ASP A 436 11.18 7.48 -9.54
CA ASP A 436 12.16 6.59 -8.92
C ASP A 436 13.38 6.44 -9.83
N SER A 437 14.58 6.69 -9.29
CA SER A 437 15.86 6.40 -9.94
C SER A 437 16.17 4.92 -9.81
N THR A 438 16.34 4.26 -10.93
CA THR A 438 16.66 2.82 -10.99
C THR A 438 17.78 2.57 -11.99
N SER A 439 18.46 1.45 -11.84
CA SER A 439 19.38 0.93 -12.83
C SER A 439 19.06 -0.54 -13.15
N VAL A 440 19.78 -1.11 -14.07
CA VAL A 440 19.66 -2.53 -14.44
C VAL A 440 21.05 -3.14 -14.35
N ASP A 441 21.18 -4.36 -13.85
CA ASP A 441 22.45 -5.08 -13.87
C ASP A 441 22.67 -5.81 -15.20
N GLU A 442 23.77 -6.56 -15.29
CA GLU A 442 24.15 -7.33 -16.49
C GLU A 442 23.14 -8.43 -16.82
N ASP A 443 22.44 -8.98 -15.83
CA ASP A 443 21.42 -10.03 -15.97
C ASP A 443 20.01 -9.46 -16.24
N GLY A 444 19.88 -8.14 -16.29
CA GLY A 444 18.61 -7.45 -16.52
C GLY A 444 17.73 -7.28 -15.26
N LEU A 445 18.29 -7.53 -14.08
CA LEU A 445 17.58 -7.29 -12.81
C LEU A 445 17.55 -5.81 -12.47
N ARG A 446 16.37 -5.32 -12.09
CA ARG A 446 16.19 -3.93 -11.68
C ARG A 446 16.71 -3.70 -10.26
N ILE A 447 17.43 -2.61 -10.11
CA ILE A 447 17.94 -2.09 -8.84
C ILE A 447 17.27 -0.76 -8.56
N MET A 448 16.68 -0.59 -7.37
CA MET A 448 16.21 0.69 -6.87
C MET A 448 17.40 1.45 -6.33
N VAL A 449 17.74 2.58 -6.96
CA VAL A 449 18.86 3.43 -6.56
C VAL A 449 18.40 4.42 -5.49
N ASP A 450 17.39 5.22 -5.79
CA ASP A 450 16.75 6.17 -4.87
C ASP A 450 15.52 6.82 -5.52
N ARG A 451 14.86 7.72 -4.81
CA ARG A 451 13.94 8.67 -5.42
C ARG A 451 14.70 9.89 -5.90
N PHE A 452 14.41 10.40 -7.10
CA PHE A 452 15.09 11.57 -7.64
C PHE A 452 15.12 12.77 -6.67
N LYS A 453 14.05 12.97 -5.93
CA LYS A 453 13.90 14.03 -4.91
C LYS A 453 14.62 13.77 -3.59
N ASP A 454 15.04 12.51 -3.33
CA ASP A 454 15.78 12.11 -2.14
C ASP A 454 17.28 11.93 -2.43
N ILE A 455 17.66 11.93 -3.70
CA ILE A 455 19.07 12.03 -4.11
C ILE A 455 19.62 13.37 -3.62
N VAL A 456 20.72 13.32 -2.87
CA VAL A 456 21.40 14.50 -2.35
C VAL A 456 22.41 14.99 -3.39
N LYS A 457 22.29 16.25 -3.84
CA LYS A 457 23.21 16.86 -4.80
C LYS A 457 24.37 17.53 -4.07
N SER A 458 25.40 16.75 -3.73
CA SER A 458 26.51 17.18 -2.90
C SER A 458 27.79 17.36 -3.69
N GLY A 459 28.30 18.59 -3.79
CA GLY A 459 29.56 18.89 -4.48
C GLY A 459 29.57 18.57 -5.97
N GLY A 460 28.40 18.61 -6.62
CA GLY A 460 28.22 18.25 -8.04
C GLY A 460 27.95 16.76 -8.28
N GLU A 461 28.00 15.92 -7.25
CA GLU A 461 27.73 14.49 -7.33
C GLU A 461 26.32 14.16 -6.83
N ASN A 462 25.71 13.11 -7.39
CA ASN A 462 24.44 12.57 -6.97
C ASN A 462 24.65 11.46 -5.94
N VAL A 463 24.29 11.73 -4.68
CA VAL A 463 24.43 10.78 -3.58
C VAL A 463 23.10 10.09 -3.32
N SER A 464 23.08 8.77 -3.42
CA SER A 464 21.90 7.97 -3.01
C SER A 464 21.77 7.98 -1.50
N SER A 465 20.66 8.51 -1.01
CA SER A 465 20.34 8.51 0.41
C SER A 465 20.19 7.09 0.95
N LEU A 466 19.62 6.17 0.15
CA LEU A 466 19.43 4.77 0.52
C LEU A 466 20.77 4.02 0.72
N ARG A 467 21.77 4.33 -0.12
CA ARG A 467 23.11 3.75 0.02
C ARG A 467 23.77 4.16 1.33
N VAL A 468 23.68 5.43 1.68
CA VAL A 468 24.24 5.95 2.95
C VAL A 468 23.48 5.38 4.14
N GLU A 469 22.16 5.31 4.08
CA GLU A 469 21.32 4.69 5.11
C GLU A 469 21.67 3.21 5.34
N SER A 470 21.90 2.46 4.27
CA SER A 470 22.33 1.06 4.37
C SER A 470 23.65 0.91 5.13
N VAL A 471 24.61 1.80 4.92
CA VAL A 471 25.87 1.79 5.67
C VAL A 471 25.65 2.16 7.13
N LEU A 472 24.81 3.15 7.41
CA LEU A 472 24.45 3.55 8.78
C LEU A 472 23.78 2.43 9.56
N HIS A 473 22.87 1.68 8.95
CA HIS A 473 22.23 0.50 9.56
C HIS A 473 23.22 -0.63 9.89
N GLY A 474 24.35 -0.69 9.21
CA GLY A 474 25.46 -1.62 9.53
C GLY A 474 26.26 -1.25 10.79
N HIS A 475 25.99 -0.12 11.44
CA HIS A 475 26.61 0.26 12.70
C HIS A 475 25.87 -0.37 13.88
N PRO A 476 26.57 -1.03 14.85
CA PRO A 476 25.91 -1.81 15.90
C PRO A 476 25.00 -0.98 16.83
N ALA A 477 25.30 0.29 17.03
CA ALA A 477 24.50 1.18 17.86
C ALA A 477 23.29 1.79 17.15
N VAL A 478 23.19 1.70 15.81
CA VAL A 478 22.11 2.33 15.04
C VAL A 478 20.89 1.41 14.98
N GLU A 479 19.74 1.94 15.40
CA GLU A 479 18.45 1.28 15.23
C GLU A 479 17.79 1.71 13.91
N LYS A 480 17.67 3.04 13.70
CA LYS A 480 17.09 3.62 12.49
C LYS A 480 17.95 4.77 11.99
N ALA A 481 17.97 4.94 10.68
CA ALA A 481 18.64 6.06 10.05
C ALA A 481 17.84 6.60 8.86
N ALA A 482 17.92 7.92 8.68
CA ALA A 482 17.44 8.60 7.48
C ALA A 482 18.51 9.56 6.98
N VAL A 483 18.73 9.61 5.68
CA VAL A 483 19.69 10.53 5.06
C VAL A 483 18.94 11.54 4.22
N ILE A 484 19.27 12.81 4.43
CA ILE A 484 18.68 13.97 3.76
C ILE A 484 19.76 14.92 3.24
N GLY A 485 19.45 15.61 2.15
CA GLY A 485 20.21 16.78 1.71
C GLY A 485 19.71 18.03 2.41
N LEU A 486 20.62 18.80 3.00
CA LEU A 486 20.33 20.11 3.58
C LEU A 486 21.14 21.20 2.86
N PRO A 487 20.60 22.42 2.69
CA PRO A 487 21.32 23.52 2.04
C PRO A 487 22.67 23.78 2.70
N HIS A 488 23.71 23.89 1.88
CA HIS A 488 25.08 24.15 2.31
C HIS A 488 25.83 25.03 1.32
N GLU A 489 26.52 26.06 1.80
CA GLU A 489 27.19 27.06 0.95
C GLU A 489 28.22 26.43 0.00
N HIS A 490 29.03 25.51 0.50
CA HIS A 490 30.11 24.87 -0.26
C HIS A 490 29.65 23.68 -1.11
N TRP A 491 28.72 22.84 -0.58
CA TRP A 491 28.35 21.58 -1.22
C TRP A 491 27.08 21.68 -2.10
N GLY A 492 26.36 22.81 -2.07
CA GLY A 492 24.99 22.92 -2.56
C GLY A 492 24.02 22.24 -1.61
N GLU A 493 24.16 20.91 -1.46
CA GLU A 493 23.51 20.16 -0.40
C GLU A 493 24.55 19.37 0.41
N ALA A 494 24.48 19.41 1.72
CA ALA A 494 25.25 18.56 2.60
C ALA A 494 24.50 17.25 2.90
N VAL A 495 25.15 16.12 2.68
CA VAL A 495 24.64 14.81 3.10
C VAL A 495 24.55 14.83 4.62
N THR A 496 23.35 14.66 5.18
CA THR A 496 23.08 14.71 6.62
C THR A 496 22.40 13.44 7.06
N ALA A 497 22.96 12.76 8.04
CA ALA A 497 22.36 11.57 8.66
C ALA A 497 21.51 11.97 9.87
N VAL A 498 20.28 11.48 9.96
CA VAL A 498 19.45 11.55 11.17
C VAL A 498 19.33 10.13 11.72
N VAL A 499 19.80 9.92 12.94
CA VAL A 499 20.04 8.58 13.51
C VAL A 499 19.27 8.41 14.81
N VAL A 500 18.60 7.27 14.95
CA VAL A 500 18.04 6.78 16.21
C VAL A 500 18.92 5.64 16.69
N LEU A 501 19.41 5.74 17.92
CA LEU A 501 20.22 4.71 18.54
C LEU A 501 19.34 3.61 19.14
N ARG A 502 19.88 2.40 19.22
CA ARG A 502 19.25 1.28 19.94
C ARG A 502 19.11 1.61 21.41
N GLU A 503 18.11 1.06 22.06
CA GLU A 503 17.89 1.23 23.50
C GLU A 503 19.13 0.81 24.28
N GLY A 504 19.64 1.73 25.13
CA GLY A 504 20.83 1.52 25.93
C GLY A 504 22.16 1.61 25.18
N ALA A 505 22.16 1.88 23.88
CA ALA A 505 23.39 2.12 23.12
C ALA A 505 23.77 3.60 23.15
N GLU A 506 25.08 3.85 23.17
CA GLU A 506 25.68 5.18 23.03
C GLU A 506 26.61 5.18 21.82
N ALA A 507 26.64 6.25 21.08
CA ALA A 507 27.57 6.49 19.98
C ALA A 507 27.79 8.00 19.82
N ALA A 508 29.04 8.40 19.62
CA ALA A 508 29.36 9.77 19.26
C ALA A 508 29.17 10.01 17.74
N GLU A 509 28.93 11.26 17.36
CA GLU A 509 28.87 11.65 15.95
C GLU A 509 30.07 11.18 15.14
N GLU A 510 31.30 11.41 15.70
CA GLU A 510 32.54 11.03 15.04
C GLU A 510 32.67 9.52 14.81
N GLU A 511 32.13 8.71 15.70
CA GLU A 511 32.12 7.25 15.58
C GLU A 511 31.25 6.80 14.41
N ILE A 512 30.05 7.36 14.30
CA ILE A 512 29.13 7.12 13.15
C ILE A 512 29.78 7.59 11.83
N LEU A 513 30.39 8.78 11.84
CA LEU A 513 31.09 9.31 10.66
C LEU A 513 32.31 8.45 10.28
N ALA A 514 33.06 7.95 11.22
CA ALA A 514 34.21 7.06 10.99
C ALA A 514 33.74 5.74 10.36
N HIS A 515 32.62 5.17 10.82
CA HIS A 515 32.01 3.98 10.22
C HIS A 515 31.59 4.23 8.76
N CYS A 516 31.00 5.40 8.48
CA CYS A 516 30.63 5.79 7.13
C CYS A 516 31.86 5.97 6.23
N ARG A 517 32.91 6.68 6.69
CA ARG A 517 34.16 6.91 5.93
C ARG A 517 34.87 5.61 5.52
N ALA A 518 34.74 4.58 6.34
CA ALA A 518 35.35 3.27 6.05
C ALA A 518 34.68 2.52 4.89
N LYS A 519 33.46 2.91 4.50
CA LYS A 519 32.62 2.16 3.56
C LYS A 519 32.05 3.00 2.40
N LEU A 520 32.11 4.32 2.49
CA LEU A 520 31.56 5.27 1.54
C LEU A 520 32.64 6.17 0.94
N GLY A 521 32.39 6.64 -0.27
CA GLY A 521 33.21 7.69 -0.86
C GLY A 521 33.14 9.00 -0.08
N GLY A 522 34.16 9.87 -0.21
CA GLY A 522 34.22 11.12 0.55
C GLY A 522 33.02 12.05 0.31
N TYR A 523 32.47 12.05 -0.90
CA TYR A 523 31.29 12.85 -1.25
C TYR A 523 29.99 12.24 -0.69
N GLU A 524 29.92 10.92 -0.52
CA GLU A 524 28.78 10.19 0.06
C GLU A 524 28.75 10.27 1.61
N THR A 525 29.91 10.45 2.23
CA THR A 525 30.02 10.50 3.69
C THR A 525 29.21 11.67 4.25
N PRO A 526 28.33 11.44 5.25
CA PRO A 526 27.61 12.51 5.91
C PRO A 526 28.52 13.62 6.43
N LYS A 527 28.05 14.85 6.34
CA LYS A 527 28.76 16.03 6.84
C LYS A 527 28.35 16.36 8.28
N ALA A 528 27.21 15.83 8.70
CA ALA A 528 26.73 15.91 10.08
C ALA A 528 25.86 14.68 10.40
N VAL A 529 25.83 14.33 11.69
CA VAL A 529 24.92 13.34 12.28
C VAL A 529 24.05 14.04 13.30
N VAL A 530 22.74 13.93 13.13
CA VAL A 530 21.74 14.42 14.08
C VAL A 530 21.15 13.22 14.81
N PHE A 531 21.27 13.17 16.13
CA PHE A 531 20.60 12.14 16.92
C PHE A 531 19.18 12.55 17.23
N ALA A 532 18.25 11.61 17.10
CA ALA A 532 16.83 11.80 17.34
C ALA A 532 16.26 10.64 18.17
N ASP A 533 15.24 10.91 18.96
CA ASP A 533 14.52 9.88 19.72
C ASP A 533 13.66 8.98 18.81
N ALA A 534 13.13 9.56 17.72
CA ALA A 534 12.33 8.85 16.73
C ALA A 534 12.43 9.54 15.36
N LEU A 535 12.22 8.77 14.29
CA LEU A 535 12.04 9.31 12.94
C LEU A 535 10.55 9.50 12.61
N PRO A 536 10.18 10.56 11.88
CA PRO A 536 8.82 10.72 11.39
C PRO A 536 8.53 9.67 10.33
N GLU A 537 7.60 8.77 10.63
CA GLU A 537 7.25 7.64 9.77
C GLU A 537 5.76 7.63 9.43
N THR A 538 5.41 6.94 8.34
CA THR A 538 4.04 6.52 8.06
C THR A 538 3.71 5.30 8.92
N VAL A 539 2.41 4.95 9.02
CA VAL A 539 1.97 3.73 9.74
C VAL A 539 2.63 2.45 9.19
N GLY A 540 3.01 2.44 7.92
CA GLY A 540 3.75 1.33 7.30
C GLY A 540 5.26 1.35 7.52
N GLY A 541 5.81 2.28 8.33
CA GLY A 541 7.24 2.38 8.63
C GLY A 541 8.07 3.13 7.58
N LYS A 542 7.42 3.84 6.63
CA LYS A 542 8.14 4.66 5.65
C LYS A 542 8.51 6.01 6.25
N ILE A 543 9.81 6.33 6.21
CA ILE A 543 10.34 7.59 6.73
C ILE A 543 9.89 8.79 5.88
N LEU A 544 9.44 9.84 6.55
CA LEU A 544 8.97 11.09 5.94
C LEU A 544 10.13 12.12 5.88
N LYS A 545 11.08 11.90 4.96
CA LYS A 545 12.30 12.73 4.83
C LYS A 545 12.02 14.22 4.66
N TYR A 546 10.89 14.62 4.05
CA TYR A 546 10.52 16.01 3.91
C TYR A 546 10.30 16.73 5.26
N LYS A 547 9.79 16.00 6.29
CA LYS A 547 9.66 16.55 7.64
C LYS A 547 11.02 16.79 8.27
N LEU A 548 11.96 15.85 8.08
CA LEU A 548 13.34 15.99 8.55
C LEU A 548 14.04 17.16 7.87
N ARG A 549 13.91 17.32 6.53
CA ARG A 549 14.47 18.48 5.82
C ARG A 549 13.93 19.79 6.37
N ARG A 550 12.62 19.88 6.63
CA ARG A 550 12.01 21.08 7.20
C ARG A 550 12.49 21.34 8.62
N GLN A 551 12.60 20.31 9.45
CA GLN A 551 13.04 20.41 10.84
C GLN A 551 14.49 20.88 10.97
N HIS A 552 15.36 20.40 10.09
CA HIS A 552 16.81 20.66 10.15
C HIS A 552 17.31 21.64 9.09
N HIS A 553 16.42 22.33 8.38
CA HIS A 553 16.76 23.22 7.25
C HIS A 553 17.87 24.22 7.57
N ALA A 554 17.94 24.72 8.79
CA ALA A 554 18.89 25.72 9.22
C ALA A 554 20.19 25.15 9.83
N LEU A 555 20.42 23.83 9.79
CA LEU A 555 21.56 23.19 10.45
C LEU A 555 22.91 23.77 10.04
N PHE A 556 23.07 24.10 8.76
CA PHE A 556 24.30 24.68 8.19
C PHE A 556 24.21 26.18 7.94
N ALA A 557 23.10 26.85 8.26
CA ALA A 557 22.93 28.29 8.04
C ALA A 557 23.68 29.15 9.05
N GLN A 558 24.25 28.57 10.10
CA GLN A 558 24.98 29.25 11.18
C GLN A 558 26.45 28.79 11.28
N ALA A 559 26.94 28.04 10.31
CA ALA A 559 28.32 27.56 10.29
C ALA A 559 29.25 28.46 9.48
#